data_43f926220f3527c499584ad116d4b518
#
_entry.id   43f926220f3527c499584ad116d4b518
#
_cell.length_a   1.000
_cell.length_b   1.000
_cell.length_c   1.000
_cell.angle_alpha   90.00
_cell.angle_beta   90.00
_cell.angle_gamma   90.00
#
_symmetry.space_group_name_H-M   'P 1'
#
loop_
_entity.id
_entity.type
_entity.pdbx_description
1 polymer ?
#
loop_
_entity_poly.entity_id
_entity_poly.type
_entity_poly.pdbx_seq_one_letter_code
_entity_poly.pdbx_strand_id
1 'polypeptide(L)'
;MASDLKTSAALGSVFESIDPDNPDFLSLQRIVSTMVPFGTHSGAEITEIGPQRAVVELPDEPYILNHLRTVHAGAQFLAADIAGACAFVGALASRLSTIDTLVLRDARLSFRKPALGRIRAVGVIDPNDVATVLAAKGAQRLDVDAKALMYDAAGVLVGKVTLDYVCTLVAEA
;
A
#
# COMPACT_ATOMS: atom_id res chain seq x y z
N MET A 1 -13.84 2.89 -29.79
CA MET A 1 -13.03 4.06 -29.37
C MET A 1 -12.22 3.63 -28.16
N ALA A 2 -11.08 3.00 -28.41
CA ALA A 2 -10.07 2.74 -27.39
C ALA A 2 -9.01 3.85 -27.58
N SER A 3 -9.26 5.02 -26.98
CA SER A 3 -8.34 6.14 -27.08
C SER A 3 -7.57 6.23 -25.78
N ASP A 4 -6.27 6.11 -25.93
CA ASP A 4 -5.26 6.82 -25.14
C ASP A 4 -5.38 6.71 -23.61
N LEU A 5 -5.26 5.51 -23.06
CA LEU A 5 -4.54 5.37 -21.81
C LEU A 5 -3.12 5.83 -22.11
N LYS A 6 -2.82 7.12 -21.86
CA LYS A 6 -1.46 7.63 -21.83
C LYS A 6 -0.68 6.62 -21.02
N THR A 7 0.36 6.07 -21.60
CA THR A 7 1.31 5.20 -20.92
C THR A 7 1.74 5.95 -19.66
N SER A 8 1.23 5.53 -18.50
CA SER A 8 1.67 6.09 -17.23
C SER A 8 3.18 5.89 -17.18
N ALA A 9 3.93 6.91 -16.76
CA ALA A 9 5.35 6.72 -16.49
C ALA A 9 5.50 5.53 -15.53
N ALA A 10 6.55 4.72 -15.72
CA ALA A 10 6.82 3.60 -14.83
C ALA A 10 6.79 4.05 -13.37
N LEU A 11 6.20 3.26 -12.50
CA LEU A 11 6.09 3.58 -11.07
C LEU A 11 7.46 3.97 -10.49
N GLY A 12 8.52 3.28 -10.90
CA GLY A 12 9.89 3.53 -10.47
C GLY A 12 10.38 4.95 -10.74
N SER A 13 9.89 5.62 -11.80
CA SER A 13 10.31 6.99 -12.12
C SER A 13 9.93 8.02 -11.05
N VAL A 14 8.90 7.72 -10.25
CA VAL A 14 8.48 8.60 -9.13
C VAL A 14 9.49 8.57 -7.99
N PHE A 15 10.32 7.53 -7.93
CA PHE A 15 11.29 7.27 -6.85
C PHE A 15 12.74 7.53 -7.24
N GLU A 16 13.01 8.20 -8.38
CA GLU A 16 14.38 8.49 -8.85
C GLU A 16 15.24 9.29 -7.85
N SER A 17 14.60 10.04 -6.95
CA SER A 17 15.30 10.81 -5.91
C SER A 17 15.69 9.97 -4.68
N ILE A 18 15.28 8.70 -4.60
CA ILE A 18 15.57 7.83 -3.48
C ILE A 18 16.89 7.09 -3.75
N ASP A 19 17.83 7.23 -2.83
CA ASP A 19 19.09 6.48 -2.87
C ASP A 19 18.83 5.00 -2.58
N PRO A 20 19.07 4.08 -3.53
CA PRO A 20 18.82 2.66 -3.33
C PRO A 20 19.72 2.01 -2.28
N ASP A 21 20.92 2.55 -2.05
CA ASP A 21 21.88 2.02 -1.07
C ASP A 21 21.60 2.51 0.34
N ASN A 22 20.89 3.65 0.47
CA ASN A 22 20.54 4.23 1.77
C ASN A 22 19.16 4.92 1.69
N PRO A 23 18.05 4.17 1.57
CA PRO A 23 16.73 4.73 1.36
C PRO A 23 16.24 5.61 2.52
N ASP A 24 15.84 6.84 2.21
CA ASP A 24 15.18 7.70 3.17
C ASP A 24 13.66 7.41 3.21
N PHE A 25 13.24 6.69 4.23
CA PHE A 25 11.84 6.29 4.42
C PHE A 25 10.89 7.48 4.66
N LEU A 26 11.37 8.60 5.21
CA LEU A 26 10.57 9.81 5.34
C LEU A 26 10.30 10.45 3.97
N SER A 27 11.28 10.46 3.10
CA SER A 27 11.11 10.92 1.72
C SER A 27 10.18 9.99 0.93
N LEU A 28 10.30 8.67 1.09
CA LEU A 28 9.36 7.69 0.54
C LEU A 28 7.93 7.98 1.00
N GLN A 29 7.72 8.18 2.29
CA GLN A 29 6.41 8.49 2.87
C GLN A 29 5.80 9.78 2.24
N ARG A 30 6.60 10.84 2.09
CA ARG A 30 6.14 12.09 1.46
C ARG A 30 5.72 11.88 0.00
N ILE A 31 6.50 11.12 -0.77
CA ILE A 31 6.20 10.83 -2.17
C ILE A 31 4.88 10.07 -2.27
N VAL A 32 4.75 8.93 -1.59
CA VAL A 32 3.56 8.08 -1.72
C VAL A 32 2.30 8.71 -1.15
N SER A 33 2.42 9.62 -0.17
CA SER A 33 1.25 10.33 0.39
C SER A 33 0.51 11.19 -0.64
N THR A 34 1.16 11.55 -1.73
CA THR A 34 0.55 12.36 -2.81
C THR A 34 0.11 11.52 -4.01
N MET A 35 0.45 10.22 -4.05
CA MET A 35 0.21 9.38 -5.23
C MET A 35 -1.23 8.90 -5.36
N VAL A 36 -1.98 8.81 -4.26
CA VAL A 36 -3.34 8.29 -4.23
C VAL A 36 -4.32 9.39 -3.79
N PRO A 37 -4.84 10.23 -4.72
CA PRO A 37 -5.74 11.33 -4.38
C PRO A 37 -6.99 10.89 -3.61
N PHE A 38 -7.52 9.70 -3.91
CA PHE A 38 -8.67 9.15 -3.18
C PHE A 38 -8.34 8.87 -1.71
N GLY A 39 -7.13 8.39 -1.41
CA GLY A 39 -6.65 8.22 -0.04
C GLY A 39 -6.63 9.54 0.73
N THR A 40 -6.01 10.56 0.13
CA THR A 40 -5.96 11.91 0.71
C THR A 40 -7.36 12.48 0.93
N HIS A 41 -8.27 12.33 -0.05
CA HIS A 41 -9.64 12.84 0.05
C HIS A 41 -10.46 12.15 1.15
N SER A 42 -10.20 10.88 1.41
CA SER A 42 -10.85 10.11 2.48
C SER A 42 -10.24 10.36 3.87
N GLY A 43 -9.18 11.14 3.96
CA GLY A 43 -8.45 11.41 5.20
C GLY A 43 -7.54 10.25 5.65
N ALA A 44 -7.24 9.29 4.77
CA ALA A 44 -6.26 8.26 5.05
C ALA A 44 -4.85 8.89 5.10
N GLU A 45 -4.14 8.68 6.21
CA GLU A 45 -2.82 9.21 6.45
C GLU A 45 -1.80 8.09 6.56
N ILE A 46 -0.73 8.15 5.77
CA ILE A 46 0.40 7.23 5.88
C ILE A 46 1.30 7.74 7.00
N THR A 47 1.32 7.02 8.13
CA THR A 47 2.06 7.45 9.33
C THR A 47 3.41 6.75 9.48
N GLU A 48 3.62 5.62 8.80
CA GLU A 48 4.89 4.90 8.81
C GLU A 48 5.12 4.17 7.49
N ILE A 49 6.33 4.25 6.95
CA ILE A 49 6.87 3.34 5.93
C ILE A 49 8.23 2.87 6.41
N GLY A 50 8.46 1.57 6.36
CA GLY A 50 9.73 0.95 6.72
C GLY A 50 9.96 -0.36 5.96
N PRO A 51 11.12 -0.99 6.13
CA PRO A 51 11.51 -2.17 5.36
C PRO A 51 10.68 -3.41 5.68
N GLN A 52 9.95 -3.42 6.78
CA GLN A 52 9.17 -4.59 7.24
C GLN A 52 7.67 -4.36 7.24
N ARG A 53 7.23 -3.09 7.31
CA ARG A 53 5.82 -2.73 7.40
C ARG A 53 5.55 -1.30 6.99
N ALA A 54 4.29 -1.01 6.73
CA ALA A 54 3.77 0.35 6.66
C ALA A 54 2.51 0.49 7.52
N VAL A 55 2.21 1.71 7.94
CA VAL A 55 1.04 2.04 8.75
C VAL A 55 0.26 3.16 8.08
N VAL A 56 -1.05 2.93 7.95
CA VAL A 56 -2.02 3.94 7.47
C VAL A 56 -3.10 4.12 8.53
N GLU A 57 -3.42 5.36 8.84
CA GLU A 57 -4.46 5.70 9.79
C GLU A 57 -5.66 6.34 9.11
N LEU A 58 -6.86 5.98 9.57
CA LEU A 58 -8.10 6.67 9.24
C LEU A 58 -8.49 7.57 10.43
N PRO A 59 -8.99 8.79 10.19
CA PRO A 59 -9.42 9.68 11.25
C PRO A 59 -10.67 9.15 11.95
N ASP A 60 -10.98 9.72 13.11
CA ASP A 60 -12.28 9.53 13.78
C ASP A 60 -13.22 10.67 13.36
N GLU A 61 -13.78 10.56 12.14
CA GLU A 61 -14.56 11.63 11.56
C GLU A 61 -15.91 11.13 11.03
N PRO A 62 -16.99 11.92 11.13
CA PRO A 62 -18.34 11.48 10.74
C PRO A 62 -18.46 11.04 9.28
N TYR A 63 -17.69 11.62 8.36
CA TYR A 63 -17.81 11.37 6.93
C TYR A 63 -17.30 9.99 6.49
N ILE A 64 -16.52 9.29 7.33
CA ILE A 64 -16.07 7.93 7.06
C ILE A 64 -16.95 6.86 7.72
N LEU A 65 -18.00 7.26 8.44
CA LEU A 65 -18.87 6.32 9.13
C LEU A 65 -19.97 5.78 8.21
N ASN A 66 -20.46 4.60 8.55
CA ASN A 66 -21.64 4.00 7.95
C ASN A 66 -22.90 4.29 8.78
N HIS A 67 -24.06 3.75 8.33
CA HIS A 67 -25.35 3.91 9.00
C HIS A 67 -25.42 3.31 10.43
N LEU A 68 -24.49 2.43 10.78
CA LEU A 68 -24.34 1.86 12.13
C LEU A 68 -23.40 2.69 13.01
N ARG A 69 -22.90 3.83 12.51
CA ARG A 69 -21.92 4.70 13.17
C ARG A 69 -20.59 4.00 13.48
N THR A 70 -20.24 3.00 12.70
CA THR A 70 -18.90 2.39 12.68
C THR A 70 -18.16 2.83 11.42
N VAL A 71 -16.83 2.73 11.41
CA VAL A 71 -16.05 3.09 10.22
C VAL A 71 -16.48 2.23 9.03
N HIS A 72 -16.78 2.90 7.91
CA HIS A 72 -17.30 2.28 6.70
C HIS A 72 -16.34 1.22 6.14
N ALA A 73 -16.89 0.10 5.66
CA ALA A 73 -16.13 -1.00 5.11
C ALA A 73 -15.18 -0.57 3.98
N GLY A 74 -15.64 0.32 3.09
CA GLY A 74 -14.82 0.85 2.00
C GLY A 74 -13.65 1.70 2.50
N ALA A 75 -13.81 2.48 3.58
CA ALA A 75 -12.71 3.24 4.18
C ALA A 75 -11.67 2.31 4.79
N GLN A 76 -12.12 1.27 5.49
CA GLN A 76 -11.23 0.24 6.05
C GLN A 76 -10.45 -0.50 4.95
N PHE A 77 -11.11 -0.86 3.83
CA PHE A 77 -10.45 -1.49 2.70
C PHE A 77 -9.41 -0.56 2.07
N LEU A 78 -9.75 0.71 1.84
CA LEU A 78 -8.83 1.69 1.28
C LEU A 78 -7.56 1.85 2.13
N ALA A 79 -7.70 1.98 3.45
CA ALA A 79 -6.55 2.07 4.35
C ALA A 79 -5.67 0.81 4.31
N ALA A 80 -6.30 -0.37 4.21
CA ALA A 80 -5.59 -1.64 4.13
C ALA A 80 -4.84 -1.81 2.79
N ASP A 81 -5.44 -1.41 1.67
CA ASP A 81 -4.81 -1.42 0.35
C ASP A 81 -3.61 -0.47 0.30
N ILE A 82 -3.79 0.78 0.75
CA ILE A 82 -2.68 1.73 0.83
C ILE A 82 -1.56 1.20 1.74
N ALA A 83 -1.90 0.60 2.90
CA ALA A 83 -0.89 0.04 3.81
C ALA A 83 -0.12 -1.13 3.17
N GLY A 84 -0.79 -2.00 2.41
CA GLY A 84 -0.16 -3.08 1.65
C GLY A 84 0.79 -2.56 0.57
N ALA A 85 0.33 -1.61 -0.25
CA ALA A 85 1.16 -0.98 -1.29
C ALA A 85 2.36 -0.22 -0.69
N CYS A 86 2.17 0.50 0.42
CA CYS A 86 3.26 1.18 1.12
C CYS A 86 4.26 0.20 1.76
N ALA A 87 3.80 -0.96 2.25
CA ALA A 87 4.68 -2.01 2.74
C ALA A 87 5.55 -2.59 1.61
N PHE A 88 4.99 -2.74 0.39
CA PHE A 88 5.75 -3.11 -0.79
C PHE A 88 6.82 -2.06 -1.11
N VAL A 89 6.46 -0.78 -1.17
CA VAL A 89 7.40 0.31 -1.42
C VAL A 89 8.53 0.32 -0.40
N GLY A 90 8.22 0.16 0.89
CA GLY A 90 9.21 0.12 1.95
C GLY A 90 10.15 -1.09 1.86
N ALA A 91 9.60 -2.29 1.61
CA ALA A 91 10.37 -3.52 1.52
C ALA A 91 11.32 -3.56 0.29
N LEU A 92 10.93 -2.89 -0.79
CA LEU A 92 11.69 -2.84 -2.04
C LEU A 92 12.38 -1.49 -2.27
N ALA A 93 12.60 -0.71 -1.22
CA ALA A 93 13.15 0.65 -1.31
C ALA A 93 14.48 0.73 -2.08
N SER A 94 15.32 -0.33 -2.01
CA SER A 94 16.58 -0.44 -2.74
C SER A 94 16.42 -0.75 -4.23
N ARG A 95 15.19 -1.01 -4.71
CA ARG A 95 14.96 -1.47 -6.10
C ARG A 95 13.77 -0.80 -6.78
N LEU A 96 13.22 0.25 -6.21
CA LEU A 96 12.01 0.91 -6.72
C LEU A 96 12.14 1.39 -8.17
N SER A 97 13.33 1.82 -8.59
CA SER A 97 13.59 2.29 -9.97
C SER A 97 13.32 1.24 -11.04
N THR A 98 13.32 -0.04 -10.69
CA THR A 98 13.05 -1.14 -11.64
C THR A 98 11.58 -1.55 -11.69
N ILE A 99 10.73 -0.97 -10.84
CA ILE A 99 9.29 -1.28 -10.81
C ILE A 99 8.56 -0.48 -11.89
N ASP A 100 7.94 -1.19 -12.83
CA ASP A 100 7.07 -0.58 -13.84
C ASP A 100 5.68 -0.32 -13.27
N THR A 101 5.03 -1.37 -12.75
CA THR A 101 3.70 -1.27 -12.14
C THR A 101 3.57 -2.12 -10.88
N LEU A 102 2.70 -1.68 -9.97
CA LEU A 102 2.14 -2.48 -8.89
C LEU A 102 0.63 -2.32 -8.93
N VAL A 103 -0.10 -3.40 -9.16
CA VAL A 103 -1.56 -3.37 -9.29
C VAL A 103 -2.20 -4.40 -8.38
N LEU A 104 -3.17 -3.99 -7.57
CA LEU A 104 -4.00 -4.91 -6.81
C LEU A 104 -4.89 -5.69 -7.77
N ARG A 105 -4.76 -7.02 -7.79
CA ARG A 105 -5.52 -7.94 -8.63
C ARG A 105 -6.72 -8.52 -7.91
N ASP A 106 -6.53 -8.93 -6.66
CA ASP A 106 -7.57 -9.53 -5.84
C ASP A 106 -7.35 -9.18 -4.36
N ALA A 107 -8.43 -9.19 -3.58
CA ALA A 107 -8.37 -8.96 -2.15
C ALA A 107 -9.47 -9.72 -1.41
N ARG A 108 -9.11 -10.28 -0.27
CA ARG A 108 -10.06 -10.90 0.65
C ARG A 108 -10.09 -10.15 1.96
N LEU A 109 -11.25 -9.60 2.30
CA LEU A 109 -11.51 -8.82 3.49
C LEU A 109 -12.33 -9.61 4.51
N SER A 110 -11.94 -9.56 5.78
CA SER A 110 -12.66 -10.15 6.90
C SER A 110 -12.85 -9.10 7.99
N PHE A 111 -14.08 -8.67 8.19
CA PHE A 111 -14.48 -7.83 9.33
C PHE A 111 -14.72 -8.73 10.54
N ARG A 112 -14.06 -8.43 11.65
CA ARG A 112 -14.09 -9.26 12.87
C ARG A 112 -14.91 -8.65 13.99
N LYS A 113 -14.88 -7.32 14.06
CA LYS A 113 -15.59 -6.53 15.08
C LYS A 113 -16.00 -5.18 14.50
N PRO A 114 -17.00 -4.51 15.10
CA PRO A 114 -17.29 -3.11 14.75
C PRO A 114 -16.03 -2.25 14.91
N ALA A 115 -15.70 -1.47 13.88
CA ALA A 115 -14.55 -0.58 13.88
C ALA A 115 -14.98 0.79 14.42
N LEU A 116 -14.41 1.21 15.55
CA LEU A 116 -14.79 2.43 16.25
C LEU A 116 -13.60 3.37 16.41
N GLY A 117 -13.86 4.65 16.26
CA GLY A 117 -12.84 5.70 16.40
C GLY A 117 -11.78 5.62 15.29
N ARG A 118 -10.57 6.11 15.58
CA ARG A 118 -9.43 6.04 14.68
C ARG A 118 -9.07 4.59 14.37
N ILE A 119 -8.84 4.28 13.10
CA ILE A 119 -8.41 2.94 12.66
C ILE A 119 -6.98 3.02 12.19
N ARG A 120 -6.17 2.04 12.58
CA ARG A 120 -4.80 1.86 12.15
C ARG A 120 -4.67 0.57 11.35
N ALA A 121 -4.37 0.67 10.07
CA ALA A 121 -4.07 -0.44 9.18
C ALA A 121 -2.54 -0.66 9.12
N VAL A 122 -2.09 -1.86 9.48
CA VAL A 122 -0.67 -2.26 9.44
C VAL A 122 -0.49 -3.24 8.31
N GLY A 123 0.18 -2.79 7.24
CA GLY A 123 0.51 -3.58 6.06
C GLY A 123 1.86 -4.27 6.19
N VAL A 124 1.94 -5.51 5.71
CA VAL A 124 3.17 -6.30 5.59
C VAL A 124 3.16 -7.09 4.28
N ILE A 125 4.35 -7.30 3.69
CA ILE A 125 4.54 -8.12 2.49
C ILE A 125 5.11 -9.48 2.90
N ASP A 126 4.83 -10.52 2.12
CA ASP A 126 5.47 -11.83 2.33
C ASP A 126 6.98 -11.72 2.08
N PRO A 127 7.85 -12.13 3.03
CA PRO A 127 9.29 -12.03 2.86
C PRO A 127 9.85 -12.85 1.69
N ASN A 128 9.22 -13.96 1.30
CA ASN A 128 9.65 -14.76 0.16
C ASN A 128 9.37 -14.04 -1.16
N ASP A 129 8.24 -13.31 -1.24
CA ASP A 129 7.91 -12.51 -2.41
C ASP A 129 8.87 -11.31 -2.52
N VAL A 130 9.19 -10.66 -1.40
CA VAL A 130 10.24 -9.63 -1.38
C VAL A 130 11.56 -10.17 -1.91
N ALA A 131 12.01 -11.33 -1.41
CA ALA A 131 13.24 -11.97 -1.88
C ALA A 131 13.18 -12.32 -3.37
N THR A 132 12.02 -12.79 -3.86
CA THR A 132 11.79 -13.11 -5.27
C THR A 132 11.91 -11.88 -6.14
N VAL A 133 11.26 -10.76 -5.76
CA VAL A 133 11.35 -9.49 -6.51
C VAL A 133 12.78 -8.95 -6.49
N LEU A 134 13.46 -8.99 -5.35
CA LEU A 134 14.84 -8.52 -5.23
C LEU A 134 15.83 -9.34 -6.07
N ALA A 135 15.59 -10.64 -6.25
CA ALA A 135 16.44 -11.53 -7.05
C ALA A 135 16.10 -11.54 -8.55
N ALA A 136 14.95 -11.02 -8.95
CA ALA A 136 14.46 -11.05 -10.32
C ALA A 136 15.38 -10.23 -11.24
N LYS A 137 15.56 -10.68 -12.49
CA LYS A 137 16.39 -10.02 -13.50
C LYS A 137 15.58 -9.74 -14.76
N GLY A 138 15.77 -8.54 -15.32
CA GLY A 138 15.10 -8.12 -16.54
C GLY A 138 13.59 -7.93 -16.38
N ALA A 139 12.88 -7.74 -17.49
CA ALA A 139 11.44 -7.56 -17.50
C ALA A 139 10.72 -8.84 -17.07
N GLN A 140 9.96 -8.76 -15.99
CA GLN A 140 9.21 -9.89 -15.43
C GLN A 140 7.88 -9.40 -14.86
N ARG A 141 6.94 -10.34 -14.77
CA ARG A 141 5.68 -10.18 -14.05
C ARG A 141 5.68 -11.15 -12.87
N LEU A 142 5.49 -10.64 -11.68
CA LEU A 142 5.58 -11.36 -10.41
C LEU A 142 4.30 -11.15 -9.61
N ASP A 143 3.82 -12.21 -8.96
CA ASP A 143 2.76 -12.12 -7.98
C ASP A 143 3.37 -11.78 -6.62
N VAL A 144 2.70 -10.95 -5.83
CA VAL A 144 3.18 -10.47 -4.53
C VAL A 144 2.02 -10.46 -3.54
N ASP A 145 2.16 -11.23 -2.48
CA ASP A 145 1.18 -11.32 -1.41
C ASP A 145 1.45 -10.33 -0.29
N ALA A 146 0.41 -9.58 0.09
CA ALA A 146 0.43 -8.71 1.24
C ALA A 146 -0.70 -9.03 2.22
N LYS A 147 -0.55 -8.55 3.43
CA LYS A 147 -1.59 -8.59 4.47
C LYS A 147 -1.66 -7.25 5.16
N ALA A 148 -2.89 -6.84 5.52
CA ALA A 148 -3.10 -5.70 6.40
C ALA A 148 -3.97 -6.12 7.59
N LEU A 149 -3.54 -5.76 8.79
CA LEU A 149 -4.29 -5.94 10.04
C LEU A 149 -4.80 -4.58 10.50
N MET A 150 -6.09 -4.50 10.78
CA MET A 150 -6.74 -3.25 11.16
C MET A 150 -7.10 -3.28 12.64
N TYR A 151 -6.68 -2.25 13.35
CA TYR A 151 -6.91 -2.07 14.78
C TYR A 151 -7.67 -0.77 15.03
N ASP A 152 -8.58 -0.79 15.98
CA ASP A 152 -9.25 0.42 16.47
C ASP A 152 -8.40 1.19 17.50
N ALA A 153 -8.94 2.32 17.99
CA ALA A 153 -8.26 3.16 18.96
C ALA A 153 -7.95 2.45 20.30
N ALA A 154 -8.67 1.38 20.63
CA ALA A 154 -8.42 0.53 21.80
C ALA A 154 -7.40 -0.59 21.53
N GLY A 155 -6.84 -0.67 20.31
CA GLY A 155 -5.93 -1.74 19.91
C GLY A 155 -6.60 -3.08 19.61
N VAL A 156 -7.92 -3.09 19.44
CA VAL A 156 -8.67 -4.29 19.12
C VAL A 156 -8.57 -4.59 17.63
N LEU A 157 -8.26 -5.84 17.26
CA LEU A 157 -8.26 -6.28 15.88
C LEU A 157 -9.69 -6.30 15.31
N VAL A 158 -10.03 -5.32 14.49
CA VAL A 158 -11.35 -5.15 13.89
C VAL A 158 -11.48 -5.75 12.50
N GLY A 159 -10.38 -5.91 11.78
CA GLY A 159 -10.38 -6.49 10.44
C GLY A 159 -9.03 -7.02 9.99
N LYS A 160 -9.08 -7.85 8.95
CA LYS A 160 -7.91 -8.39 8.26
C LYS A 160 -8.16 -8.42 6.76
N VAL A 161 -7.17 -8.00 6.00
CA VAL A 161 -7.18 -8.07 4.53
C VAL A 161 -5.99 -8.90 4.06
N THR A 162 -6.22 -9.79 3.10
CA THR A 162 -5.17 -10.35 2.24
C THR A 162 -5.28 -9.67 0.89
N LEU A 163 -4.15 -9.30 0.32
CA LEU A 163 -4.02 -8.50 -0.89
C LEU A 163 -3.10 -9.25 -1.85
N ASP A 164 -3.56 -9.46 -3.06
CA ASP A 164 -2.83 -10.13 -4.12
C ASP A 164 -2.47 -9.07 -5.19
N TYR A 165 -1.21 -8.69 -5.23
CA TYR A 165 -0.68 -7.72 -6.18
C TYR A 165 0.02 -8.39 -7.35
N VAL A 166 -0.01 -7.72 -8.46
CA VAL A 166 0.87 -8.00 -9.61
C VAL A 166 1.88 -6.88 -9.72
N CYS A 167 3.16 -7.25 -9.65
CA CYS A 167 4.28 -6.38 -9.87
C CYS A 167 4.88 -6.67 -11.25
N THR A 168 5.12 -5.63 -12.06
CA THR A 168 5.91 -5.76 -13.30
C THR A 168 7.22 -4.98 -13.16
N LEU A 169 8.30 -5.57 -13.67
CA LEU A 169 9.63 -4.97 -13.69
C LEU A 169 9.97 -4.48 -15.10
N VAL A 170 10.67 -3.35 -15.18
CA VAL A 170 11.25 -2.89 -16.45
C VAL A 170 12.44 -3.76 -16.86
N ALA A 171 12.76 -3.79 -18.16
CA ALA A 171 14.03 -4.33 -18.62
C ALA A 171 15.18 -3.47 -18.06
N GLU A 172 16.19 -4.12 -17.50
CA GLU A 172 17.45 -3.42 -17.18
C GLU A 172 18.06 -2.90 -18.48
N ALA A 173 18.45 -1.63 -18.49
CA ALA A 173 19.08 -0.99 -19.64
C ALA A 173 20.50 -1.53 -19.89
#